data_2512845877d888fa0b4d7470db9ec369
#
_entry.id   2512845877d888fa0b4d7470db9ec369
#
_cell.length_a   1.000
_cell.length_b   1.000
_cell.length_c   1.000
_cell.angle_alpha   90.00
_cell.angle_beta   90.00
_cell.angle_gamma   90.00
#
_symmetry.space_group_name_H-M   'P 1'
#
loop_
_entity.id
_entity.type
_entity.pdbx_description
1 polymer ?
#
loop_
_entity_poly.entity_id
_entity_poly.type
_entity_poly.pdbx_seq_one_letter_code
_entity_poly.pdbx_strand_id
1 'polypeptide(L)'
;MDGALQGSQRSHCCFETRRAEGLQTDGKLIETTAADTRLDWPDLMTGHADLWDGSEVEILGWVTPIDMAERHDYFLLVPRPACCIGCLPSNPSACIEVFAATAIAVPAYSVRLAGRWRRLVDDPAGWRYQLRDARLVDPGPTAAVTRRTILSAGALAAFAACAPQGNGTDAAGNAAARQLVTGTLTVDIHSHAGRILRTSAPLEPVAAPMREGGMSVLCLAMVADSPATRLMPDRRIRAVREPEPGELYAWSRTAFSRLLKLAEEQELHIIADAAALRTAPSRGPSIIVSAEGADFLDSSIERLDEAYATYRLRHLQLTHYRVNAIGDIQTEAPVHGGLTDFGVEVIRACNRRGIVVDAAHGTYDLVKRAAAVTTKPLVLSHTSVTRAPGPTSRQISPDHARVIAGTGGVIGVWPPSSIFSDLNAFVEGFARMADVVGIDHVGLGSDMLGLTVPSVFDSYRDLPLLAHGLLAHGFAPEEAGKLLGGNYARVFAATVT
;
A
#
# COMPACT_ATOMS: atom_id res chain seq x y z
N MET A 1 47.26 47.39 -31.05
CA MET A 1 47.84 47.96 -29.86
C MET A 1 47.45 47.05 -28.75
N ASP A 2 48.25 46.01 -28.53
CA ASP A 2 49.36 45.91 -27.56
C ASP A 2 48.80 46.06 -26.12
N GLY A 3 48.94 45.18 -25.20
CA GLY A 3 49.92 44.19 -24.84
C GLY A 3 49.28 43.33 -23.72
N ALA A 4 49.52 42.12 -23.69
CA ALA A 4 50.72 41.42 -23.22
C ALA A 4 50.85 41.30 -21.70
N LEU A 5 50.63 40.05 -21.25
CA LEU A 5 51.54 39.18 -20.51
C LEU A 5 51.54 39.19 -18.97
N GLN A 6 51.57 37.99 -18.52
CA GLN A 6 52.23 37.32 -17.36
C GLN A 6 51.30 37.02 -16.21
N GLY A 7 51.08 35.79 -15.72
CA GLY A 7 52.01 34.65 -15.66
C GLY A 7 52.24 34.28 -14.19
N SER A 8 52.13 33.04 -13.84
CA SER A 8 52.64 32.42 -12.59
C SER A 8 51.52 31.78 -11.73
N GLN A 9 51.60 30.66 -11.20
CA GLN A 9 52.54 29.53 -11.06
C GLN A 9 51.79 28.38 -10.43
N ARG A 10 52.13 27.19 -10.84
CA ARG A 10 51.67 25.92 -10.26
C ARG A 10 52.16 25.78 -8.82
N SER A 11 51.34 25.26 -7.93
CA SER A 11 51.83 24.61 -6.72
C SER A 11 51.28 23.18 -6.68
N HIS A 12 52.19 22.29 -7.03
CA HIS A 12 52.07 20.87 -6.68
C HIS A 12 52.29 20.75 -5.16
N CYS A 13 51.38 20.09 -4.46
CA CYS A 13 51.68 19.49 -3.17
C CYS A 13 51.54 17.98 -3.29
N CYS A 14 52.71 17.36 -3.41
CA CYS A 14 52.91 15.94 -3.09
C CYS A 14 52.67 15.75 -1.60
N PHE A 15 51.85 14.76 -1.24
CA PHE A 15 51.89 14.16 0.07
C PHE A 15 52.43 12.74 -0.04
N GLU A 16 53.58 12.58 0.58
CA GLU A 16 54.37 11.38 0.70
C GLU A 16 53.61 10.27 1.44
N THR A 17 53.69 9.10 0.85
CA THR A 17 53.42 7.81 1.52
C THR A 17 54.36 7.58 2.68
N ARG A 18 53.86 7.56 3.91
CA ARG A 18 54.56 6.90 5.04
C ARG A 18 54.06 5.49 5.15
N ARG A 19 54.94 4.55 4.89
CA ARG A 19 54.86 3.16 5.35
C ARG A 19 54.86 3.16 6.89
N ALA A 20 53.86 2.53 7.48
CA ALA A 20 53.93 2.07 8.85
C ALA A 20 54.18 0.56 8.81
N GLU A 21 55.27 0.21 9.46
CA GLU A 21 55.73 -1.16 9.64
C GLU A 21 54.86 -1.95 10.62
N GLY A 22 54.68 -3.17 10.31
CA GLY A 22 54.46 -4.39 11.02
C GLY A 22 53.86 -4.41 12.42
N LEU A 23 52.69 -5.03 12.50
CA LEU A 23 52.34 -5.94 13.58
C LEU A 23 51.80 -7.22 12.92
N GLN A 24 52.64 -8.24 12.94
CA GLN A 24 52.25 -9.64 12.69
C GLN A 24 51.37 -10.06 13.88
N THR A 25 50.10 -10.32 13.60
CA THR A 25 49.29 -11.22 14.44
C THR A 25 48.87 -12.39 13.57
N ASP A 26 49.09 -13.56 14.12
CA ASP A 26 48.95 -14.87 13.52
C ASP A 26 47.68 -15.03 12.67
N GLY A 27 47.89 -15.24 11.38
CA GLY A 27 46.85 -15.63 10.44
C GLY A 27 46.42 -17.07 10.68
N LYS A 28 45.34 -17.24 11.42
CA LYS A 28 44.49 -18.43 11.31
C LYS A 28 43.37 -18.06 10.33
N LEU A 29 43.49 -18.53 9.10
CA LEU A 29 42.33 -18.69 8.21
C LEU A 29 41.35 -19.62 8.93
N ILE A 30 40.27 -19.05 9.45
CA ILE A 30 39.10 -19.84 9.88
C ILE A 30 38.47 -20.34 8.59
N GLU A 31 38.70 -21.61 8.25
CA GLU A 31 37.88 -22.33 7.31
C GLU A 31 36.47 -22.40 7.92
N THR A 32 35.57 -21.53 7.46
CA THR A 32 34.13 -21.58 7.77
C THR A 32 33.56 -22.84 7.13
N THR A 33 33.25 -23.82 7.97
CA THR A 33 32.51 -25.01 7.55
C THR A 33 31.05 -24.62 7.23
N ALA A 34 30.37 -25.34 6.34
CA ALA A 34 29.01 -25.10 5.88
C ALA A 34 27.94 -24.99 7.01
N ALA A 35 28.30 -25.21 8.26
CA ALA A 35 27.44 -25.05 9.44
C ALA A 35 27.39 -23.61 9.97
N ASP A 36 28.38 -22.77 9.63
CA ASP A 36 28.52 -21.40 10.16
C ASP A 36 27.78 -20.32 9.33
N THR A 37 27.14 -20.67 8.22
CA THR A 37 26.50 -19.69 7.34
C THR A 37 24.98 -19.56 7.55
N ARG A 38 24.44 -20.13 8.61
CA ARG A 38 23.02 -20.10 8.95
C ARG A 38 22.70 -18.91 9.84
N LEU A 39 21.80 -18.06 9.36
CA LEU A 39 21.21 -16.98 10.14
C LEU A 39 19.86 -17.42 10.72
N ASP A 40 19.62 -17.01 11.96
CA ASP A 40 18.33 -17.14 12.63
C ASP A 40 17.69 -15.76 12.85
N TRP A 41 16.38 -15.73 13.00
CA TRP A 41 15.63 -14.48 13.21
C TRP A 41 16.11 -13.65 14.41
N PRO A 42 16.53 -14.23 15.55
CA PRO A 42 17.18 -13.48 16.63
C PRO A 42 18.44 -12.70 16.19
N ASP A 43 19.23 -13.22 15.26
CA ASP A 43 20.43 -12.54 14.75
C ASP A 43 20.09 -11.23 14.05
N LEU A 44 18.97 -11.22 13.32
CA LEU A 44 18.48 -10.02 12.64
C LEU A 44 17.99 -8.96 13.65
N MET A 45 17.31 -9.42 14.69
CA MET A 45 16.73 -8.56 15.72
C MET A 45 17.79 -7.91 16.60
N THR A 46 18.90 -8.60 16.87
CA THR A 46 20.03 -8.11 17.68
C THR A 46 21.06 -7.32 16.87
N GLY A 47 20.95 -7.34 15.53
CA GLY A 47 21.94 -6.74 14.63
C GLY A 47 23.17 -7.62 14.39
N HIS A 48 23.21 -8.84 14.91
CA HIS A 48 24.31 -9.78 14.65
C HIS A 48 24.43 -10.13 13.16
N ALA A 49 23.30 -10.14 12.46
CA ALA A 49 23.24 -10.35 11.01
C ALA A 49 23.98 -9.27 10.18
N ASP A 50 24.31 -8.11 10.76
CA ASP A 50 25.08 -7.05 10.09
C ASP A 50 26.51 -7.51 9.73
N LEU A 51 27.06 -8.46 10.49
CA LEU A 51 28.41 -9.01 10.30
C LEU A 51 28.53 -9.85 9.02
N TRP A 52 27.41 -10.26 8.45
CA TRP A 52 27.37 -11.15 7.28
C TRP A 52 27.20 -10.41 5.95
N ASP A 53 27.22 -9.05 5.96
CA ASP A 53 27.08 -8.27 4.72
C ASP A 53 28.07 -8.71 3.65
N GLY A 54 27.53 -9.03 2.46
CA GLY A 54 28.30 -9.54 1.33
C GLY A 54 28.53 -11.05 1.32
N SER A 55 28.22 -11.77 2.41
CA SER A 55 28.44 -13.22 2.55
C SER A 55 27.28 -14.02 1.95
N GLU A 56 27.53 -15.29 1.63
CA GLU A 56 26.50 -16.29 1.31
C GLU A 56 25.93 -16.82 2.63
N VAL A 57 24.60 -16.76 2.80
CA VAL A 57 23.94 -17.22 4.04
C VAL A 57 22.74 -18.10 3.71
N GLU A 58 22.34 -18.91 4.69
CA GLU A 58 21.06 -19.63 4.69
C GLU A 58 20.13 -19.10 5.76
N ILE A 59 18.84 -18.95 5.45
CA ILE A 59 17.82 -18.59 6.41
C ILE A 59 16.52 -19.34 6.14
N LEU A 60 15.82 -19.73 7.23
CA LEU A 60 14.53 -20.39 7.20
C LEU A 60 13.43 -19.37 7.45
N GLY A 61 12.40 -19.35 6.59
CA GLY A 61 11.27 -18.44 6.79
C GLY A 61 10.07 -18.76 5.91
N TRP A 62 9.06 -17.91 6.00
CA TRP A 62 7.83 -18.02 5.22
C TRP A 62 7.85 -17.00 4.09
N VAL A 63 7.55 -17.47 2.87
CA VAL A 63 7.42 -16.61 1.70
C VAL A 63 6.13 -15.81 1.80
N THR A 64 6.26 -14.49 1.77
CA THR A 64 5.12 -13.57 1.70
C THR A 64 5.24 -12.81 0.38
N PRO A 65 4.45 -13.18 -0.64
CA PRO A 65 4.48 -12.52 -1.92
C PRO A 65 3.91 -11.11 -1.81
N ILE A 66 4.46 -10.21 -2.60
CA ILE A 66 4.08 -8.80 -2.63
C ILE A 66 3.42 -8.40 -3.96
N ASP A 67 3.38 -9.30 -4.92
CA ASP A 67 2.66 -9.15 -6.17
C ASP A 67 1.66 -10.30 -6.38
N MET A 68 0.91 -10.25 -7.48
CA MET A 68 -0.18 -11.19 -7.78
C MET A 68 0.23 -12.31 -8.76
N ALA A 69 1.52 -12.46 -9.05
CA ALA A 69 2.00 -13.51 -9.94
C ALA A 69 1.81 -14.91 -9.31
N GLU A 70 1.73 -15.95 -10.12
CA GLU A 70 1.74 -17.35 -9.62
C GLU A 70 3.12 -17.78 -9.13
N ARG A 71 4.17 -17.11 -9.62
CA ARG A 71 5.57 -17.35 -9.27
C ARG A 71 6.25 -16.01 -9.05
N HIS A 72 7.09 -15.94 -8.02
CA HIS A 72 7.71 -14.70 -7.56
C HIS A 72 9.23 -14.81 -7.58
N ASP A 73 9.90 -13.89 -8.20
CA ASP A 73 11.34 -13.65 -8.11
C ASP A 73 11.68 -12.52 -7.12
N TYR A 74 10.66 -11.77 -6.66
CA TYR A 74 10.75 -10.81 -5.58
C TYR A 74 9.61 -11.02 -4.58
N PHE A 75 9.95 -11.17 -3.29
CA PHE A 75 9.01 -11.41 -2.19
C PHE A 75 9.65 -11.06 -0.85
N LEU A 76 8.86 -11.07 0.22
CA LEU A 76 9.36 -10.95 1.57
C LEU A 76 9.49 -12.33 2.23
N LEU A 77 10.56 -12.53 2.99
CA LEU A 77 10.71 -13.66 3.89
C LEU A 77 10.48 -13.18 5.32
N VAL A 78 9.66 -13.92 6.08
CA VAL A 78 9.25 -13.56 7.44
C VAL A 78 9.33 -14.76 8.38
N PRO A 79 9.48 -14.54 9.73
CA PRO A 79 9.67 -15.62 10.69
C PRO A 79 8.43 -16.50 10.92
N ARG A 80 7.24 -15.98 10.62
CA ARG A 80 5.94 -16.66 10.81
C ARG A 80 5.10 -16.48 9.57
N PRO A 81 4.16 -17.39 9.28
CA PRO A 81 3.29 -17.23 8.14
C PRO A 81 2.51 -15.91 8.26
N ALA A 82 2.81 -14.98 7.38
CA ALA A 82 2.03 -13.76 7.22
C ALA A 82 0.89 -14.06 6.26
N CYS A 83 -0.35 -13.84 6.70
CA CYS A 83 -1.52 -14.04 5.86
C CYS A 83 -1.65 -12.98 4.78
N CYS A 84 -0.94 -11.83 4.92
CA CYS A 84 -0.88 -10.75 3.94
C CYS A 84 0.30 -9.80 4.27
N ILE A 85 0.55 -8.84 3.39
CA ILE A 85 1.52 -7.77 3.62
C ILE A 85 1.23 -6.96 4.90
N GLY A 86 -0.05 -6.77 5.26
CA GLY A 86 -0.46 -6.12 6.50
C GLY A 86 -0.20 -6.95 7.76
N CYS A 87 0.13 -8.26 7.64
CA CYS A 87 0.55 -9.12 8.75
C CYS A 87 2.06 -9.23 8.90
N LEU A 88 2.82 -8.37 8.20
CA LEU A 88 4.28 -8.30 8.37
C LEU A 88 4.62 -7.79 9.77
N PRO A 89 5.73 -8.27 10.36
CA PRO A 89 6.22 -7.71 11.59
C PRO A 89 6.44 -6.19 11.46
N SER A 90 6.02 -5.43 12.46
CA SER A 90 6.24 -3.97 12.52
C SER A 90 7.73 -3.59 12.64
N ASN A 91 8.57 -4.53 13.06
CA ASN A 91 10.01 -4.32 13.09
C ASN A 91 10.63 -4.64 11.73
N PRO A 92 11.27 -3.68 11.04
CA PRO A 92 11.90 -3.90 9.73
C PRO A 92 12.97 -4.99 9.73
N SER A 93 13.63 -5.24 10.89
CA SER A 93 14.60 -6.33 11.04
C SER A 93 13.96 -7.71 11.07
N ALA A 94 12.65 -7.81 11.22
CA ALA A 94 11.92 -9.08 11.19
C ALA A 94 11.38 -9.43 9.79
N CYS A 95 11.78 -8.68 8.76
CA CYS A 95 11.46 -8.92 7.35
C CYS A 95 12.73 -8.85 6.51
N ILE A 96 12.85 -9.74 5.54
CA ILE A 96 13.96 -9.76 4.59
C ILE A 96 13.37 -9.60 3.19
N GLU A 97 13.87 -8.65 2.42
CA GLU A 97 13.59 -8.59 0.99
C GLU A 97 14.37 -9.68 0.27
N VAL A 98 13.71 -10.49 -0.51
CA VAL A 98 14.31 -11.59 -1.26
C VAL A 98 14.18 -11.35 -2.75
N PHE A 99 15.31 -11.37 -3.44
CA PHE A 99 15.42 -11.40 -4.89
C PHE A 99 15.92 -12.79 -5.30
N ALA A 100 15.00 -13.61 -5.79
CA ALA A 100 15.31 -15.00 -6.14
C ALA A 100 15.93 -15.09 -7.54
N ALA A 101 16.92 -15.96 -7.70
CA ALA A 101 17.56 -16.21 -8.99
C ALA A 101 16.59 -16.81 -10.04
N THR A 102 15.56 -17.51 -9.57
CA THR A 102 14.45 -18.04 -10.39
C THR A 102 13.15 -17.87 -9.63
N ALA A 103 12.08 -17.51 -10.34
CA ALA A 103 10.78 -17.32 -9.72
C ALA A 103 10.28 -18.63 -9.07
N ILE A 104 9.80 -18.52 -7.82
CA ILE A 104 9.25 -19.63 -7.03
C ILE A 104 7.74 -19.48 -6.84
N ALA A 105 7.03 -20.60 -6.75
CA ALA A 105 5.64 -20.59 -6.28
C ALA A 105 5.64 -20.39 -4.76
N VAL A 106 4.58 -19.80 -4.20
CA VAL A 106 4.45 -19.62 -2.74
C VAL A 106 4.13 -20.95 -2.09
N PRO A 107 5.05 -21.51 -1.27
CA PRO A 107 4.77 -22.77 -0.57
C PRO A 107 3.84 -22.55 0.62
N ALA A 108 3.06 -23.59 0.95
CA ALA A 108 2.22 -23.59 2.15
C ALA A 108 2.99 -23.93 3.44
N TYR A 109 4.32 -23.89 3.40
CA TYR A 109 5.23 -24.21 4.50
C TYR A 109 6.45 -23.29 4.47
N SER A 110 7.20 -23.21 5.57
CA SER A 110 8.45 -22.47 5.63
C SER A 110 9.51 -23.07 4.72
N VAL A 111 10.27 -22.22 4.05
CA VAL A 111 11.34 -22.60 3.13
C VAL A 111 12.69 -22.16 3.66
N ARG A 112 13.72 -22.93 3.34
CA ARG A 112 15.11 -22.51 3.51
C ARG A 112 15.60 -21.91 2.20
N LEU A 113 16.11 -20.69 2.30
CA LEU A 113 16.72 -19.97 1.19
C LEU A 113 18.22 -19.78 1.47
N ALA A 114 19.03 -19.94 0.42
CA ALA A 114 20.42 -19.53 0.43
C ALA A 114 20.62 -18.43 -0.60
N GLY A 115 21.47 -17.44 -0.28
CA GLY A 115 21.78 -16.37 -1.19
C GLY A 115 22.76 -15.36 -0.58
N ARG A 116 23.08 -14.34 -1.32
CA ARG A 116 23.98 -13.28 -0.89
C ARG A 116 23.27 -12.30 0.05
N TRP A 117 23.75 -12.22 1.28
CA TRP A 117 23.25 -11.31 2.30
C TRP A 117 23.66 -9.86 2.05
N ARG A 118 22.75 -8.92 2.23
CA ARG A 118 23.02 -7.50 2.13
C ARG A 118 22.37 -6.76 3.28
N ARG A 119 23.19 -5.97 3.99
CA ARG A 119 22.71 -4.94 4.91
C ARG A 119 22.36 -3.70 4.12
N LEU A 120 21.21 -3.12 4.39
CA LEU A 120 20.77 -1.84 3.85
C LEU A 120 21.08 -0.73 4.87
N VAL A 121 21.64 0.37 4.37
CA VAL A 121 21.88 1.59 5.14
C VAL A 121 21.04 2.68 4.51
N ASP A 122 20.27 3.39 5.32
CA ASP A 122 19.39 4.49 4.88
C ASP A 122 18.41 4.10 3.77
N ASP A 123 17.86 2.89 3.85
CA ASP A 123 16.85 2.45 2.91
C ASP A 123 15.56 3.26 3.06
N PRO A 124 15.04 3.90 1.98
CA PRO A 124 13.88 4.79 2.04
C PRO A 124 12.59 4.14 2.55
N ALA A 125 12.45 2.81 2.45
CA ALA A 125 11.30 2.08 2.97
C ALA A 125 11.56 1.42 4.34
N GLY A 126 12.76 1.67 4.91
CA GLY A 126 13.12 1.20 6.25
C GLY A 126 13.54 -0.26 6.34
N TRP A 127 13.67 -0.99 5.22
CA TRP A 127 14.21 -2.36 5.25
C TRP A 127 15.66 -2.36 5.69
N ARG A 128 16.02 -3.37 6.47
CA ARG A 128 17.38 -3.51 6.97
C ARG A 128 18.19 -4.56 6.23
N TYR A 129 17.54 -5.58 5.70
CA TYR A 129 18.22 -6.73 5.11
C TYR A 129 17.61 -7.16 3.77
N GLN A 130 18.49 -7.61 2.87
CA GLN A 130 18.13 -8.24 1.61
C GLN A 130 18.86 -9.57 1.44
N LEU A 131 18.21 -10.54 0.81
CA LEU A 131 18.82 -11.77 0.31
C LEU A 131 18.76 -11.75 -1.22
N ARG A 132 19.90 -11.63 -1.87
CA ARG A 132 20.02 -11.54 -3.34
C ARG A 132 20.46 -12.88 -3.94
N ASP A 133 20.12 -13.11 -5.20
CA ASP A 133 20.41 -14.36 -5.92
C ASP A 133 19.92 -15.59 -5.14
N ALA A 134 18.79 -15.42 -4.44
CA ALA A 134 18.27 -16.42 -3.53
C ALA A 134 17.79 -17.66 -4.29
N ARG A 135 18.11 -18.83 -3.72
CA ARG A 135 17.69 -20.13 -4.23
C ARG A 135 17.11 -20.98 -3.10
N LEU A 136 16.14 -21.82 -3.41
CA LEU A 136 15.65 -22.84 -2.48
C LEU A 136 16.78 -23.84 -2.19
N VAL A 137 17.02 -24.06 -0.89
CA VAL A 137 17.85 -25.15 -0.42
C VAL A 137 16.92 -26.32 -0.11
N ASP A 138 17.17 -27.48 -0.71
CA ASP A 138 16.36 -28.68 -0.42
C ASP A 138 16.35 -28.93 1.09
N PRO A 139 15.22 -29.03 1.75
CA PRO A 139 15.18 -29.50 3.12
C PRO A 139 15.61 -30.95 3.11
N GLY A 140 16.83 -31.24 3.56
CA GLY A 140 17.21 -32.63 3.85
C GLY A 140 16.09 -33.28 4.68
N PRO A 141 15.96 -34.61 4.75
CA PRO A 141 14.81 -35.29 5.33
C PRO A 141 14.62 -34.86 6.78
N THR A 142 13.82 -33.82 7.00
CA THR A 142 13.37 -33.43 8.32
C THR A 142 12.27 -34.38 8.75
N ALA A 143 12.47 -35.02 9.89
CA ALA A 143 11.54 -35.94 10.51
C ALA A 143 10.11 -35.41 10.41
N ALA A 144 9.25 -36.17 9.78
CA ALA A 144 7.80 -35.93 9.73
C ALA A 144 7.26 -35.80 11.15
N VAL A 145 6.85 -34.60 11.54
CA VAL A 145 6.04 -34.40 12.74
C VAL A 145 4.68 -35.02 12.44
N THR A 146 4.50 -36.25 12.86
CA THR A 146 3.25 -37.00 12.72
C THR A 146 2.14 -36.31 13.50
N ARG A 147 0.93 -36.29 12.93
CA ARG A 147 -0.34 -35.76 13.47
C ARG A 147 -0.75 -36.32 14.86
N ARG A 148 0.13 -36.99 15.59
CA ARG A 148 -0.18 -37.67 16.87
C ARG A 148 0.28 -36.94 18.13
N THR A 149 0.95 -35.79 18.05
CA THR A 149 1.49 -35.06 19.22
C THR A 149 0.68 -33.82 19.62
N ILE A 150 -0.52 -33.61 19.07
CA ILE A 150 -1.35 -32.42 19.37
C ILE A 150 -2.52 -32.74 20.32
N LEU A 151 -2.58 -33.94 20.92
CA LEU A 151 -3.70 -34.31 21.80
C LEU A 151 -3.24 -34.68 23.21
N SER A 152 -2.34 -33.91 23.82
CA SER A 152 -2.18 -33.97 25.27
C SER A 152 -1.30 -32.79 25.75
N ALA A 153 -1.95 -31.71 26.11
CA ALA A 153 -1.63 -30.83 27.24
C ALA A 153 -2.45 -29.54 27.10
N GLY A 154 -3.34 -29.33 28.02
CA GLY A 154 -4.19 -28.15 28.11
C GLY A 154 -3.34 -26.88 28.20
N ALA A 155 -3.71 -25.91 27.38
CA ALA A 155 -3.30 -24.52 27.51
C ALA A 155 -4.43 -23.64 27.01
N LEU A 156 -5.49 -23.56 27.78
CA LEU A 156 -6.39 -22.42 27.86
C LEU A 156 -5.69 -21.34 28.68
N ALA A 157 -4.63 -20.72 28.19
CA ALA A 157 -4.03 -19.52 28.79
C ALA A 157 -2.87 -18.99 27.93
N ALA A 158 -3.11 -18.48 26.72
CA ALA A 158 -2.12 -17.67 25.98
C ALA A 158 -2.73 -16.89 24.78
N PHE A 159 -3.97 -16.41 24.86
CA PHE A 159 -4.52 -15.46 23.89
C PHE A 159 -4.66 -14.03 24.46
N ALA A 160 -3.89 -13.71 25.51
CA ALA A 160 -3.94 -12.38 26.13
C ALA A 160 -2.54 -11.72 26.19
N ALA A 161 -1.72 -11.79 25.15
CA ALA A 161 -0.44 -11.12 25.15
C ALA A 161 0.07 -10.76 23.76
N CYS A 162 -0.73 -10.02 22.99
CA CYS A 162 -0.27 -9.14 21.92
C CYS A 162 -1.15 -7.88 21.91
N ALA A 163 -1.32 -7.28 23.08
CA ALA A 163 -1.65 -5.88 23.17
C ALA A 163 -0.33 -5.09 23.16
N PRO A 164 -0.16 -4.05 22.35
CA PRO A 164 0.96 -3.15 22.50
C PRO A 164 0.91 -2.60 23.92
N GLN A 165 2.01 -2.68 24.65
CA GLN A 165 2.17 -1.99 25.94
C GLN A 165 2.29 -0.50 25.64
N GLY A 166 1.15 0.15 25.37
CA GLY A 166 1.00 1.58 25.41
C GLY A 166 0.96 2.02 26.88
N ASN A 167 1.81 2.95 27.26
CA ASN A 167 1.71 3.73 28.49
C ASN A 167 0.27 4.16 28.70
N GLY A 168 -0.27 3.95 29.89
CA GLY A 168 -1.59 4.25 30.41
C GLY A 168 -2.57 4.91 29.46
N THR A 169 -3.24 4.11 28.64
CA THR A 169 -4.29 4.60 27.75
C THR A 169 -5.41 5.14 28.61
N ASP A 170 -5.68 6.45 28.48
CA ASP A 170 -6.82 7.11 29.09
C ASP A 170 -8.11 6.34 28.72
N ALA A 171 -8.69 5.67 29.70
CA ALA A 171 -9.88 4.85 29.50
C ALA A 171 -11.06 5.69 28.98
N ALA A 172 -11.13 6.97 29.36
CA ALA A 172 -12.14 7.90 28.90
C ALA A 172 -11.93 8.28 27.43
N GLY A 173 -10.69 8.53 27.00
CA GLY A 173 -10.35 8.81 25.61
C GLY A 173 -10.65 7.62 24.69
N ASN A 174 -10.37 6.40 25.12
CA ASN A 174 -10.73 5.18 24.38
C ASN A 174 -12.25 4.98 24.29
N ALA A 175 -13.02 5.33 25.33
CA ALA A 175 -14.48 5.26 25.29
C ALA A 175 -15.05 6.30 24.32
N ALA A 176 -14.56 7.55 24.34
CA ALA A 176 -14.96 8.59 23.41
C ALA A 176 -14.65 8.22 21.94
N ALA A 177 -13.49 7.65 21.68
CA ALA A 177 -13.11 7.18 20.35
C ALA A 177 -14.04 6.07 19.83
N ARG A 178 -14.36 5.07 20.67
CA ARG A 178 -15.34 4.02 20.32
C ARG A 178 -16.74 4.59 20.09
N GLN A 179 -17.17 5.54 20.91
CA GLN A 179 -18.46 6.22 20.74
C GLN A 179 -18.48 7.01 19.43
N LEU A 180 -17.41 7.73 19.10
CA LEU A 180 -17.27 8.42 17.82
C LEU A 180 -17.42 7.46 16.64
N VAL A 181 -16.64 6.38 16.62
CA VAL A 181 -16.67 5.38 15.52
C VAL A 181 -18.05 4.74 15.37
N THR A 182 -18.70 4.36 16.47
CA THR A 182 -20.04 3.75 16.42
C THR A 182 -21.15 4.73 16.08
N GLY A 183 -20.96 6.02 16.39
CA GLY A 183 -21.93 7.08 16.08
C GLY A 183 -21.74 7.76 14.72
N THR A 184 -20.72 7.38 13.97
CA THR A 184 -20.33 8.01 12.71
C THR A 184 -20.42 7.02 11.54
N LEU A 185 -20.81 7.50 10.36
CA LEU A 185 -20.60 6.77 9.11
C LEU A 185 -19.11 6.78 8.78
N THR A 186 -18.45 5.64 8.94
CA THR A 186 -17.01 5.50 8.64
C THR A 186 -16.83 4.93 7.24
N VAL A 187 -15.95 5.52 6.45
CA VAL A 187 -15.67 5.13 5.07
C VAL A 187 -14.17 5.11 4.83
N ASP A 188 -13.66 4.00 4.34
CA ASP A 188 -12.35 3.96 3.70
C ASP A 188 -12.53 4.18 2.19
N ILE A 189 -11.93 5.25 1.69
CA ILE A 189 -12.13 5.72 0.32
C ILE A 189 -11.43 4.81 -0.70
N HIS A 190 -10.45 3.99 -0.27
CA HIS A 190 -9.72 3.07 -1.14
C HIS A 190 -9.18 1.86 -0.38
N SER A 191 -9.52 0.66 -0.84
CA SER A 191 -9.14 -0.59 -0.17
C SER A 191 -9.07 -1.76 -1.14
N HIS A 192 -8.13 -2.67 -0.91
CA HIS A 192 -8.03 -3.98 -1.58
C HIS A 192 -8.24 -5.15 -0.61
N ALA A 193 -8.94 -4.89 0.50
CA ALA A 193 -9.20 -5.89 1.52
C ALA A 193 -9.77 -7.19 0.94
N GLY A 194 -9.55 -8.32 1.63
CA GLY A 194 -10.04 -9.63 1.22
C GLY A 194 -9.21 -10.31 0.13
N ARG A 195 -8.03 -9.79 -0.20
CA ARG A 195 -7.16 -10.30 -1.29
C ARG A 195 -7.88 -10.41 -2.63
N ILE A 196 -8.75 -9.48 -2.93
CA ILE A 196 -9.48 -9.48 -4.21
C ILE A 196 -8.53 -9.36 -5.42
N LEU A 197 -7.36 -8.76 -5.23
CA LEU A 197 -6.34 -8.60 -6.27
C LEU A 197 -5.73 -9.93 -6.73
N ARG A 198 -5.78 -10.96 -5.91
CA ARG A 198 -5.18 -12.28 -6.20
C ARG A 198 -6.23 -13.28 -6.66
N THR A 199 -6.43 -13.41 -7.96
CA THR A 199 -7.48 -14.28 -8.51
C THR A 199 -7.31 -15.76 -8.16
N SER A 200 -6.08 -16.23 -7.92
CA SER A 200 -5.76 -17.62 -7.54
C SER A 200 -5.71 -17.85 -6.02
N ALA A 201 -5.68 -16.80 -5.18
CA ALA A 201 -5.63 -16.94 -3.73
C ALA A 201 -7.04 -17.08 -3.13
N PRO A 202 -7.20 -17.76 -1.98
CA PRO A 202 -8.45 -17.72 -1.21
C PRO A 202 -8.83 -16.30 -0.83
N LEU A 203 -10.12 -16.01 -0.75
CA LEU A 203 -10.63 -14.76 -0.21
C LEU A 203 -10.39 -14.71 1.30
N GLU A 204 -10.03 -13.55 1.84
CA GLU A 204 -9.77 -13.35 3.26
C GLU A 204 -10.92 -12.63 3.96
N PRO A 205 -11.03 -12.77 5.31
CA PRO A 205 -12.06 -12.09 6.09
C PRO A 205 -11.94 -10.55 5.97
N VAL A 206 -13.03 -9.90 5.61
CA VAL A 206 -13.20 -8.45 5.57
C VAL A 206 -14.27 -8.00 6.55
N ALA A 207 -15.42 -8.68 6.56
CA ALA A 207 -16.56 -8.30 7.38
C ALA A 207 -16.28 -8.35 8.89
N ALA A 208 -15.47 -9.31 9.37
CA ALA A 208 -15.16 -9.42 10.80
C ALA A 208 -14.27 -8.27 11.28
N PRO A 209 -13.10 -7.96 10.64
CA PRO A 209 -12.32 -6.76 10.99
C PRO A 209 -13.10 -5.46 10.93
N MET A 210 -13.98 -5.29 9.93
CA MET A 210 -14.83 -4.11 9.82
C MET A 210 -15.80 -4.00 11.01
N ARG A 211 -16.50 -5.08 11.37
CA ARG A 211 -17.40 -5.08 12.54
C ARG A 211 -16.68 -4.79 13.84
N GLU A 212 -15.54 -5.44 14.07
CA GLU A 212 -14.78 -5.29 15.30
C GLU A 212 -14.20 -3.88 15.48
N GLY A 213 -13.81 -3.23 14.39
CA GLY A 213 -13.29 -1.87 14.41
C GLY A 213 -14.34 -0.78 14.20
N GLY A 214 -15.57 -1.13 13.78
CA GLY A 214 -16.62 -0.15 13.50
C GLY A 214 -16.47 0.54 12.13
N MET A 215 -15.79 -0.08 11.17
CA MET A 215 -15.74 0.39 9.79
C MET A 215 -17.05 0.04 9.08
N SER A 216 -17.77 1.06 8.61
CA SER A 216 -19.09 0.87 7.98
C SER A 216 -18.99 0.52 6.49
N VAL A 217 -18.13 1.21 5.75
CA VAL A 217 -18.08 1.11 4.28
C VAL A 217 -16.64 1.11 3.77
N LEU A 218 -16.34 0.27 2.79
CA LEU A 218 -15.10 0.30 2.01
C LEU A 218 -15.41 0.62 0.55
N CYS A 219 -14.67 1.55 -0.07
CA CYS A 219 -14.55 1.58 -1.52
C CYS A 219 -13.60 0.44 -1.93
N LEU A 220 -14.17 -0.73 -2.18
CA LEU A 220 -13.39 -1.93 -2.46
C LEU A 220 -13.03 -1.97 -3.95
N ALA A 221 -11.73 -1.83 -4.23
CA ALA A 221 -11.22 -1.61 -5.58
C ALA A 221 -10.59 -2.87 -6.18
N MET A 222 -11.04 -3.27 -7.37
CA MET A 222 -10.26 -4.15 -8.24
C MET A 222 -9.21 -3.33 -9.00
N VAL A 223 -8.09 -3.92 -9.40
CA VAL A 223 -7.02 -3.26 -10.16
C VAL A 223 -7.07 -3.69 -11.63
N ALA A 224 -7.25 -2.70 -12.52
CA ALA A 224 -7.52 -2.97 -13.93
C ALA A 224 -6.27 -3.33 -14.75
N ASP A 225 -5.10 -2.77 -14.39
CA ASP A 225 -3.84 -2.94 -15.14
C ASP A 225 -2.93 -4.07 -14.61
N SER A 226 -3.38 -4.83 -13.61
CA SER A 226 -2.59 -5.89 -12.96
C SER A 226 -1.89 -6.86 -13.92
N PRO A 227 -2.48 -7.31 -15.03
CA PRO A 227 -1.79 -8.22 -15.96
C PRO A 227 -0.60 -7.62 -16.68
N ALA A 228 -0.57 -6.29 -16.83
CA ALA A 228 0.46 -5.56 -17.56
C ALA A 228 1.52 -4.90 -16.66
N THR A 229 1.31 -4.89 -15.34
CA THR A 229 2.19 -4.23 -14.37
C THR A 229 2.93 -5.22 -13.48
N ARG A 230 4.08 -4.81 -12.96
CA ARG A 230 4.90 -5.60 -12.04
C ARG A 230 5.56 -4.69 -11.01
N LEU A 231 5.75 -5.23 -9.82
CA LEU A 231 6.65 -4.63 -8.84
C LEU A 231 8.10 -4.90 -9.27
N MET A 232 8.87 -3.83 -9.43
CA MET A 232 10.25 -3.88 -9.88
C MET A 232 11.23 -3.96 -8.70
N PRO A 233 12.51 -4.35 -8.93
CA PRO A 233 13.53 -4.42 -7.87
C PRO A 233 13.80 -3.10 -7.14
N ASP A 234 13.47 -1.96 -7.74
CA ASP A 234 13.52 -0.62 -7.12
C ASP A 234 12.24 -0.29 -6.34
N ARG A 235 11.39 -1.28 -6.10
CA ARG A 235 10.10 -1.22 -5.38
C ARG A 235 9.05 -0.31 -6.02
N ARG A 236 9.20 0.00 -7.28
CA ARG A 236 8.19 0.72 -8.04
C ARG A 236 7.37 -0.26 -8.88
N ILE A 237 6.07 -0.10 -8.85
CA ILE A 237 5.21 -0.80 -9.80
C ILE A 237 5.31 -0.05 -11.13
N ARG A 238 5.54 -0.79 -12.22
CA ARG A 238 5.61 -0.26 -13.59
C ARG A 238 4.90 -1.17 -14.57
N ALA A 239 4.45 -0.61 -15.68
CA ALA A 239 4.07 -1.36 -16.84
C ALA A 239 5.32 -2.08 -17.42
N VAL A 240 5.22 -3.38 -17.64
CA VAL A 240 6.32 -4.22 -18.17
C VAL A 240 6.05 -4.71 -19.59
N ARG A 241 4.86 -4.52 -20.09
CA ARG A 241 4.44 -4.82 -21.47
C ARG A 241 3.19 -4.07 -21.84
N GLU A 242 2.91 -3.99 -23.13
CA GLU A 242 1.59 -3.61 -23.61
C GLU A 242 0.64 -4.82 -23.50
N PRO A 243 -0.60 -4.61 -23.02
CA PRO A 243 -1.61 -5.66 -23.00
C PRO A 243 -2.14 -5.95 -24.42
N GLU A 244 -2.58 -7.17 -24.65
CA GLU A 244 -3.30 -7.51 -25.88
C GLU A 244 -4.68 -6.80 -25.91
N PRO A 245 -5.19 -6.47 -27.10
CA PRO A 245 -6.52 -5.87 -27.20
C PRO A 245 -7.61 -6.69 -26.51
N GLY A 246 -8.34 -6.08 -25.59
CA GLY A 246 -9.38 -6.73 -24.80
C GLY A 246 -8.89 -7.56 -23.60
N GLU A 247 -7.59 -7.72 -23.39
CA GLU A 247 -7.03 -8.48 -22.27
C GLU A 247 -7.42 -7.87 -20.91
N LEU A 248 -7.21 -6.56 -20.73
CA LEU A 248 -7.53 -5.88 -19.48
C LEU A 248 -9.03 -5.79 -19.22
N TYR A 249 -9.83 -5.75 -20.27
CA TYR A 249 -11.28 -5.87 -20.15
C TYR A 249 -11.69 -7.27 -19.65
N ALA A 250 -11.18 -8.33 -20.25
CA ALA A 250 -11.46 -9.71 -19.82
C ALA A 250 -11.00 -9.97 -18.38
N TRP A 251 -9.81 -9.47 -18.04
CA TRP A 251 -9.28 -9.50 -16.68
C TRP A 251 -10.21 -8.82 -15.68
N SER A 252 -10.62 -7.59 -15.98
CA SER A 252 -11.45 -6.78 -15.08
C SER A 252 -12.82 -7.41 -14.83
N ARG A 253 -13.42 -8.09 -15.81
CA ARG A 253 -14.65 -8.87 -15.60
C ARG A 253 -14.45 -9.98 -14.56
N THR A 254 -13.32 -10.68 -14.62
CA THR A 254 -12.96 -11.70 -13.63
C THR A 254 -12.74 -11.07 -12.26
N ALA A 255 -12.04 -9.93 -12.19
CA ALA A 255 -11.74 -9.23 -10.94
C ALA A 255 -13.02 -8.67 -10.29
N PHE A 256 -13.92 -8.06 -11.05
CA PHE A 256 -15.24 -7.63 -10.56
C PHE A 256 -16.08 -8.80 -10.04
N SER A 257 -16.11 -9.92 -10.78
CA SER A 257 -16.84 -11.12 -10.34
C SER A 257 -16.29 -11.66 -9.04
N ARG A 258 -14.97 -11.63 -8.85
CA ARG A 258 -14.32 -12.02 -7.59
C ARG A 258 -14.69 -11.08 -6.43
N LEU A 259 -14.75 -9.77 -6.68
CA LEU A 259 -15.19 -8.79 -5.70
C LEU A 259 -16.64 -9.04 -5.27
N LEU A 260 -17.54 -9.27 -6.22
CA LEU A 260 -18.94 -9.58 -5.92
C LEU A 260 -19.08 -10.91 -5.15
N LYS A 261 -18.27 -11.90 -5.50
CA LYS A 261 -18.20 -13.18 -4.76
C LYS A 261 -17.77 -12.97 -3.31
N LEU A 262 -16.76 -12.12 -3.05
CA LEU A 262 -16.37 -11.76 -1.68
C LEU A 262 -17.55 -11.13 -0.93
N ALA A 263 -18.27 -10.21 -1.57
CA ALA A 263 -19.41 -9.55 -0.96
C ALA A 263 -20.51 -10.53 -0.60
N GLU A 264 -20.82 -11.51 -1.47
CA GLU A 264 -21.80 -12.55 -1.22
C GLU A 264 -21.35 -13.50 -0.09
N GLU A 265 -20.13 -14.05 -0.16
CA GLU A 265 -19.61 -15.01 0.83
C GLU A 265 -19.48 -14.43 2.24
N GLN A 266 -19.31 -13.12 2.37
CA GLN A 266 -19.14 -12.46 3.67
C GLN A 266 -20.32 -11.55 4.07
N GLU A 267 -21.42 -11.63 3.32
CA GLU A 267 -22.64 -10.85 3.58
C GLU A 267 -22.38 -9.33 3.65
N LEU A 268 -21.50 -8.82 2.77
CA LEU A 268 -21.23 -7.39 2.64
C LEU A 268 -22.34 -6.73 1.80
N HIS A 269 -22.93 -5.67 2.32
CA HIS A 269 -23.96 -4.94 1.59
C HIS A 269 -23.35 -4.05 0.51
N ILE A 270 -23.82 -4.15 -0.73
CA ILE A 270 -23.36 -3.31 -1.83
C ILE A 270 -24.13 -1.99 -1.84
N ILE A 271 -23.41 -0.90 -1.65
CA ILE A 271 -23.92 0.48 -1.71
C ILE A 271 -23.95 0.94 -3.17
N ALA A 272 -25.11 1.23 -3.69
CA ALA A 272 -25.28 1.69 -5.07
C ALA A 272 -25.93 3.07 -5.20
N ASP A 273 -26.39 3.66 -4.11
CA ASP A 273 -27.03 4.98 -4.03
C ASP A 273 -26.80 5.68 -2.69
N ALA A 274 -27.12 6.96 -2.63
CA ALA A 274 -26.92 7.78 -1.44
C ALA A 274 -27.83 7.36 -0.24
N ALA A 275 -28.99 6.76 -0.50
CA ALA A 275 -29.89 6.31 0.56
C ALA A 275 -29.31 5.06 1.26
N ALA A 276 -28.77 4.11 0.48
CA ALA A 276 -28.07 2.95 1.00
C ALA A 276 -26.84 3.36 1.82
N LEU A 277 -26.06 4.35 1.38
CA LEU A 277 -24.90 4.86 2.12
C LEU A 277 -25.30 5.42 3.50
N ARG A 278 -26.35 6.22 3.56
CA ARG A 278 -26.82 6.78 4.84
C ARG A 278 -27.24 5.73 5.86
N THR A 279 -27.73 4.59 5.41
CA THR A 279 -28.20 3.51 6.26
C THR A 279 -27.13 2.43 6.55
N ALA A 280 -25.95 2.53 5.95
CA ALA A 280 -24.87 1.56 6.10
C ALA A 280 -24.48 1.29 7.57
N PRO A 281 -24.36 2.27 8.49
CA PRO A 281 -23.98 2.00 9.88
C PRO A 281 -24.96 1.08 10.61
N SER A 282 -26.24 1.11 10.25
CA SER A 282 -27.27 0.25 10.86
C SER A 282 -27.42 -1.12 10.19
N ARG A 283 -26.87 -1.28 8.98
CA ARG A 283 -26.96 -2.53 8.22
C ARG A 283 -25.79 -3.49 8.44
N GLY A 284 -24.66 -2.98 8.86
CA GLY A 284 -23.41 -3.73 9.02
C GLY A 284 -22.43 -3.47 7.87
N PRO A 285 -21.33 -4.23 7.80
CA PRO A 285 -20.25 -4.03 6.84
C PRO A 285 -20.75 -3.93 5.40
N SER A 286 -20.35 -2.88 4.73
CA SER A 286 -20.83 -2.56 3.38
C SER A 286 -19.67 -2.19 2.47
N ILE A 287 -19.88 -2.31 1.15
CA ILE A 287 -18.88 -1.91 0.14
C ILE A 287 -19.50 -1.02 -0.93
N ILE A 288 -18.69 -0.13 -1.47
CA ILE A 288 -18.90 0.53 -2.75
C ILE A 288 -17.97 -0.17 -3.75
N VAL A 289 -18.53 -0.71 -4.82
CA VAL A 289 -17.72 -1.34 -5.86
C VAL A 289 -16.91 -0.26 -6.57
N SER A 290 -15.59 -0.44 -6.55
CA SER A 290 -14.62 0.49 -7.09
C SER A 290 -13.69 -0.20 -8.10
N ALA A 291 -13.07 0.59 -8.98
CA ALA A 291 -12.02 0.15 -9.88
C ALA A 291 -10.85 1.10 -9.79
N GLU A 292 -9.65 0.56 -9.63
CA GLU A 292 -8.38 1.27 -9.70
C GLU A 292 -7.77 1.11 -11.08
N GLY A 293 -7.75 2.23 -11.83
CA GLY A 293 -7.45 2.25 -13.26
C GLY A 293 -8.68 1.99 -14.14
N ALA A 294 -8.84 2.80 -15.17
CA ALA A 294 -9.90 2.65 -16.18
C ALA A 294 -9.40 1.92 -17.43
N ASP A 295 -8.33 1.16 -17.33
CA ASP A 295 -7.68 0.43 -18.43
C ASP A 295 -8.62 -0.57 -19.11
N PHE A 296 -9.59 -1.12 -18.36
CA PHE A 296 -10.59 -2.05 -18.90
C PHE A 296 -11.51 -1.43 -19.93
N LEU A 297 -11.61 -0.10 -19.98
CA LEU A 297 -12.41 0.58 -20.99
C LEU A 297 -11.82 0.41 -22.39
N ASP A 298 -10.48 0.37 -22.53
CA ASP A 298 -9.80 0.11 -23.79
C ASP A 298 -10.42 0.96 -24.94
N SER A 299 -10.60 2.26 -24.65
CA SER A 299 -11.23 3.26 -25.52
C SER A 299 -12.71 3.02 -25.88
N SER A 300 -13.45 2.15 -25.16
CA SER A 300 -14.89 1.92 -25.33
C SER A 300 -15.69 2.38 -24.11
N ILE A 301 -16.57 3.36 -24.33
CA ILE A 301 -17.44 3.89 -23.27
C ILE A 301 -18.55 2.89 -22.87
N GLU A 302 -18.92 1.97 -23.75
CA GLU A 302 -19.93 0.93 -23.52
C GLU A 302 -19.51 -0.02 -22.40
N ARG A 303 -18.18 -0.21 -22.21
CA ARG A 303 -17.67 -1.02 -21.11
C ARG A 303 -17.89 -0.36 -19.74
N LEU A 304 -18.01 0.96 -19.71
CA LEU A 304 -18.42 1.68 -18.50
C LEU A 304 -19.89 1.39 -18.16
N ASP A 305 -20.77 1.28 -19.18
CA ASP A 305 -22.17 0.92 -18.98
C ASP A 305 -22.31 -0.48 -18.41
N GLU A 306 -21.54 -1.44 -18.92
CA GLU A 306 -21.50 -2.81 -18.36
C GLU A 306 -21.03 -2.79 -16.91
N ALA A 307 -19.92 -2.09 -16.61
CA ALA A 307 -19.38 -2.01 -15.26
C ALA A 307 -20.39 -1.39 -14.28
N TYR A 308 -21.10 -0.35 -14.68
CA TYR A 308 -22.14 0.29 -13.89
C TYR A 308 -23.35 -0.62 -13.65
N ALA A 309 -23.87 -1.25 -14.70
CA ALA A 309 -25.11 -2.03 -14.64
C ALA A 309 -24.90 -3.44 -14.04
N THR A 310 -23.85 -4.14 -14.50
CA THR A 310 -23.61 -5.55 -14.16
C THR A 310 -22.86 -5.68 -12.83
N TYR A 311 -21.79 -4.90 -12.65
CA TYR A 311 -20.93 -5.01 -11.48
C TYR A 311 -21.22 -3.94 -10.42
N ARG A 312 -22.21 -3.05 -10.68
CA ARG A 312 -22.62 -2.00 -9.74
C ARG A 312 -21.49 -1.02 -9.40
N LEU A 313 -20.58 -0.76 -10.35
CA LEU A 313 -19.50 0.21 -10.20
C LEU A 313 -20.05 1.58 -9.82
N ARG A 314 -19.55 2.19 -8.74
CA ARG A 314 -19.95 3.54 -8.29
C ARG A 314 -18.75 4.44 -8.00
N HIS A 315 -17.53 3.93 -8.08
CA HIS A 315 -16.30 4.69 -7.88
C HIS A 315 -15.26 4.23 -8.90
N LEU A 316 -14.81 5.13 -9.78
CA LEU A 316 -13.85 4.83 -10.84
C LEU A 316 -12.62 5.72 -10.72
N GLN A 317 -11.48 5.11 -10.45
CA GLN A 317 -10.18 5.76 -10.57
C GLN A 317 -9.71 5.69 -12.03
N LEU A 318 -9.21 6.84 -12.54
CA LEU A 318 -8.93 7.02 -13.97
C LEU A 318 -7.67 6.28 -14.42
N THR A 319 -6.63 6.30 -13.60
CA THR A 319 -5.29 5.76 -13.92
C THR A 319 -4.74 4.99 -12.73
N HIS A 320 -3.74 4.10 -12.96
CA HIS A 320 -3.02 3.41 -11.88
C HIS A 320 -1.51 3.46 -12.14
N TYR A 321 -0.83 2.35 -12.43
CA TYR A 321 0.62 2.32 -12.71
C TYR A 321 0.95 2.12 -14.19
N ARG A 322 -0.02 2.35 -15.08
CA ARG A 322 0.15 2.35 -16.51
C ARG A 322 -0.44 3.63 -17.10
N VAL A 323 0.33 4.32 -17.97
CA VAL A 323 -0.23 5.35 -18.85
C VAL A 323 -1.24 4.66 -19.77
N ASN A 324 -2.49 5.12 -19.77
CA ASN A 324 -3.60 4.48 -20.49
C ASN A 324 -4.31 5.48 -21.43
N ALA A 325 -5.37 5.05 -22.09
CA ALA A 325 -6.13 5.91 -23.00
C ALA A 325 -6.79 7.13 -22.32
N ILE A 326 -6.88 7.14 -20.97
CA ILE A 326 -7.44 8.24 -20.19
C ILE A 326 -6.42 9.35 -19.98
N GLY A 327 -5.14 9.01 -19.69
CA GLY A 327 -4.13 10.02 -19.42
C GLY A 327 -2.86 9.53 -18.74
N ASP A 328 -2.09 10.50 -18.28
CA ASP A 328 -0.77 10.31 -17.70
C ASP A 328 -0.81 10.05 -16.19
N ILE A 329 0.21 9.31 -15.70
CA ILE A 329 0.38 8.95 -14.30
C ILE A 329 1.55 9.68 -13.65
N GLN A 330 1.50 9.87 -12.32
CA GLN A 330 2.54 10.57 -11.55
C GLN A 330 3.92 9.88 -11.59
N THR A 331 3.94 8.56 -11.79
CA THR A 331 5.14 7.75 -11.62
C THR A 331 5.92 7.50 -12.90
N GLU A 332 5.43 7.97 -14.04
CA GLU A 332 6.09 7.86 -15.35
C GLU A 332 6.16 9.22 -16.05
N ALA A 333 7.02 9.33 -17.07
CA ALA A 333 7.08 10.52 -17.89
C ALA A 333 5.74 10.74 -18.64
N PRO A 334 5.22 11.96 -18.69
CA PRO A 334 3.95 12.23 -19.38
C PRO A 334 4.06 11.97 -20.89
N VAL A 335 3.02 11.35 -21.44
CA VAL A 335 2.90 11.01 -22.86
C VAL A 335 1.82 11.88 -23.55
N HIS A 336 0.75 12.17 -22.80
CA HIS A 336 -0.46 12.86 -23.33
C HIS A 336 -0.52 14.33 -22.92
N GLY A 337 0.36 14.80 -22.03
CA GLY A 337 0.27 16.12 -21.42
C GLY A 337 -0.89 16.24 -20.42
N GLY A 338 -1.26 15.14 -19.77
CA GLY A 338 -2.29 15.05 -18.75
C GLY A 338 -3.48 14.17 -19.17
N LEU A 339 -4.71 14.68 -19.01
CA LEU A 339 -5.96 13.99 -19.38
C LEU A 339 -6.14 14.04 -20.90
N THR A 340 -6.56 12.94 -21.54
CA THR A 340 -6.90 12.87 -22.97
C THR A 340 -8.33 13.34 -23.25
N ASP A 341 -8.71 13.45 -24.53
CA ASP A 341 -10.10 13.73 -24.92
C ASP A 341 -11.02 12.56 -24.57
N PHE A 342 -10.55 11.32 -24.71
CA PHE A 342 -11.29 10.15 -24.24
C PHE A 342 -11.48 10.18 -22.72
N GLY A 343 -10.46 10.61 -21.96
CA GLY A 343 -10.58 10.82 -20.51
C GLY A 343 -11.66 11.87 -20.15
N VAL A 344 -11.77 12.95 -20.94
CA VAL A 344 -12.86 13.93 -20.79
C VAL A 344 -14.22 13.28 -21.02
N GLU A 345 -14.35 12.45 -22.05
CA GLU A 345 -15.58 11.71 -22.36
C GLU A 345 -15.98 10.77 -21.22
N VAL A 346 -15.01 10.03 -20.66
CA VAL A 346 -15.19 9.12 -19.51
C VAL A 346 -15.68 9.89 -18.29
N ILE A 347 -15.06 11.04 -17.93
CA ILE A 347 -15.51 11.86 -16.80
C ILE A 347 -16.96 12.32 -17.00
N ARG A 348 -17.30 12.82 -18.18
CA ARG A 348 -18.67 13.23 -18.49
C ARG A 348 -19.66 12.06 -18.41
N ALA A 349 -19.25 10.88 -18.86
CA ALA A 349 -20.04 9.66 -18.75
C ALA A 349 -20.25 9.23 -17.30
N CYS A 350 -19.22 9.29 -16.46
CA CYS A 350 -19.31 9.04 -15.02
C CYS A 350 -20.27 10.02 -14.34
N ASN A 351 -20.16 11.33 -14.64
CA ASN A 351 -21.04 12.35 -14.06
C ASN A 351 -22.52 12.09 -14.41
N ARG A 352 -22.83 11.69 -15.66
CA ARG A 352 -24.20 11.38 -16.07
C ARG A 352 -24.78 10.14 -15.39
N ARG A 353 -23.93 9.15 -15.10
CA ARG A 353 -24.34 7.85 -14.50
C ARG A 353 -24.35 7.87 -12.98
N GLY A 354 -23.81 8.91 -12.36
CA GLY A 354 -23.61 8.91 -10.91
C GLY A 354 -22.49 7.96 -10.48
N ILE A 355 -21.34 8.02 -11.15
CA ILE A 355 -20.10 7.34 -10.75
C ILE A 355 -19.14 8.39 -10.22
N VAL A 356 -18.61 8.19 -9.00
CA VAL A 356 -17.57 9.03 -8.42
C VAL A 356 -16.30 8.88 -9.24
N VAL A 357 -15.72 10.01 -9.66
CA VAL A 357 -14.46 10.05 -10.40
C VAL A 357 -13.30 10.25 -9.42
N ASP A 358 -12.35 9.33 -9.45
CA ASP A 358 -11.15 9.36 -8.62
C ASP A 358 -9.92 9.64 -9.52
N ALA A 359 -9.17 10.68 -9.17
CA ALA A 359 -8.01 11.15 -9.91
C ALA A 359 -6.67 10.75 -9.24
N ALA A 360 -6.69 9.81 -8.28
CA ALA A 360 -5.47 9.26 -7.70
C ALA A 360 -4.58 8.66 -8.80
N HIS A 361 -3.27 8.68 -8.60
CA HIS A 361 -2.23 8.36 -9.58
C HIS A 361 -2.09 9.33 -10.76
N GLY A 362 -3.09 10.14 -11.08
CA GLY A 362 -3.03 11.08 -12.19
C GLY A 362 -2.00 12.20 -12.00
N THR A 363 -1.39 12.67 -13.08
CA THR A 363 -0.50 13.84 -13.03
C THR A 363 -1.27 15.10 -12.63
N TYR A 364 -0.56 16.13 -12.19
CA TYR A 364 -1.17 17.43 -11.88
C TYR A 364 -1.96 18.02 -13.06
N ASP A 365 -1.43 17.88 -14.29
CA ASP A 365 -2.11 18.37 -15.50
C ASP A 365 -3.37 17.54 -15.83
N LEU A 366 -3.34 16.21 -15.58
CA LEU A 366 -4.54 15.39 -15.66
C LEU A 366 -5.62 15.91 -14.70
N VAL A 367 -5.25 16.13 -13.43
CA VAL A 367 -6.20 16.58 -12.39
C VAL A 367 -6.75 17.97 -12.70
N LYS A 368 -5.93 18.91 -13.16
CA LYS A 368 -6.39 20.24 -13.57
C LYS A 368 -7.44 20.16 -14.69
N ARG A 369 -7.18 19.37 -15.73
CA ARG A 369 -8.12 19.20 -16.82
C ARG A 369 -9.37 18.47 -16.38
N ALA A 370 -9.25 17.46 -15.52
CA ALA A 370 -10.39 16.75 -14.93
C ALA A 370 -11.30 17.70 -14.13
N ALA A 371 -10.70 18.57 -13.30
CA ALA A 371 -11.43 19.59 -12.54
C ALA A 371 -12.14 20.62 -13.44
N ALA A 372 -11.57 20.94 -14.59
CA ALA A 372 -12.16 21.87 -15.54
C ALA A 372 -13.37 21.28 -16.32
N VAL A 373 -13.49 19.94 -16.39
CA VAL A 373 -14.54 19.28 -17.20
C VAL A 373 -15.60 18.57 -16.35
N THR A 374 -15.31 18.25 -15.10
CA THR A 374 -16.28 17.59 -14.21
C THR A 374 -17.40 18.54 -13.81
N THR A 375 -18.59 18.00 -13.62
CA THR A 375 -19.74 18.69 -13.02
C THR A 375 -20.09 18.16 -11.62
N LYS A 376 -19.28 17.24 -11.11
CA LYS A 376 -19.41 16.59 -9.81
C LYS A 376 -18.10 16.70 -9.05
N PRO A 377 -18.11 16.64 -7.71
CA PRO A 377 -16.87 16.65 -6.92
C PRO A 377 -15.95 15.50 -7.33
N LEU A 378 -14.65 15.77 -7.44
CA LEU A 378 -13.62 14.75 -7.66
C LEU A 378 -13.15 14.14 -6.35
N VAL A 379 -12.65 12.93 -6.41
CA VAL A 379 -11.91 12.27 -5.34
C VAL A 379 -10.45 12.13 -5.75
N LEU A 380 -9.54 12.16 -4.79
CA LEU A 380 -8.19 11.64 -4.88
C LEU A 380 -8.02 10.70 -3.69
N SER A 381 -8.26 9.42 -3.93
CA SER A 381 -8.63 8.47 -2.88
C SER A 381 -7.53 8.16 -1.88
N HIS A 382 -6.23 8.13 -2.29
CA HIS A 382 -5.11 7.76 -1.44
C HIS A 382 -3.82 8.47 -1.86
N THR A 383 -3.28 9.29 -0.95
CA THR A 383 -2.03 10.04 -1.13
C THR A 383 -1.60 10.70 0.19
N SER A 384 -0.55 11.49 0.15
CA SER A 384 -0.18 12.46 1.19
C SER A 384 0.37 13.72 0.56
N VAL A 385 0.31 14.84 1.28
CA VAL A 385 0.79 16.13 0.80
C VAL A 385 2.25 16.36 1.21
N THR A 386 3.05 16.89 0.28
CA THR A 386 4.41 17.40 0.54
C THR A 386 4.64 18.71 -0.22
N ARG A 387 5.53 19.56 0.28
CA ARG A 387 5.79 20.87 -0.34
C ARG A 387 6.35 20.75 -1.76
N ALA A 388 7.21 19.76 -2.00
CA ALA A 388 7.88 19.55 -3.27
C ALA A 388 7.95 18.02 -3.55
N PRO A 389 6.91 17.44 -4.14
CA PRO A 389 6.95 16.03 -4.54
C PRO A 389 8.06 15.82 -5.58
N GLY A 390 8.78 14.71 -5.45
CA GLY A 390 9.74 14.28 -6.47
C GLY A 390 9.04 13.98 -7.80
N PRO A 391 9.79 13.91 -8.91
CA PRO A 391 9.21 13.80 -10.26
C PRO A 391 8.40 12.53 -10.51
N THR A 392 8.56 11.52 -9.67
CA THR A 392 7.85 10.24 -9.77
C THR A 392 7.19 9.86 -8.43
N SER A 393 6.89 10.88 -7.62
CA SER A 393 6.31 10.71 -6.29
C SER A 393 4.81 10.39 -6.37
N ARG A 394 4.36 9.52 -5.46
CA ARG A 394 2.92 9.33 -5.20
C ARG A 394 2.34 10.39 -4.27
N GLN A 395 3.19 11.19 -3.61
CA GLN A 395 2.75 12.37 -2.87
C GLN A 395 2.37 13.50 -3.83
N ILE A 396 1.52 14.40 -3.37
CA ILE A 396 1.03 15.54 -4.16
C ILE A 396 1.49 16.88 -3.57
N SER A 397 1.56 17.89 -4.41
CA SER A 397 1.81 19.27 -3.97
C SER A 397 0.54 19.89 -3.33
N PRO A 398 0.69 20.98 -2.54
CA PRO A 398 -0.46 21.75 -2.06
C PRO A 398 -1.37 22.25 -3.19
N ASP A 399 -0.83 22.65 -4.31
CA ASP A 399 -1.64 23.14 -5.44
C ASP A 399 -2.44 22.00 -6.10
N HIS A 400 -1.86 20.80 -6.19
CA HIS A 400 -2.57 19.61 -6.66
C HIS A 400 -3.75 19.29 -5.72
N ALA A 401 -3.54 19.33 -4.41
CA ALA A 401 -4.60 19.13 -3.42
C ALA A 401 -5.72 20.19 -3.53
N ARG A 402 -5.36 21.45 -3.69
CA ARG A 402 -6.33 22.56 -3.83
C ARG A 402 -7.22 22.44 -5.07
N VAL A 403 -6.70 21.88 -6.17
CA VAL A 403 -7.52 21.64 -7.37
C VAL A 403 -8.65 20.66 -7.06
N ILE A 404 -8.38 19.57 -6.33
CA ILE A 404 -9.42 18.60 -5.91
C ILE A 404 -10.43 19.28 -4.98
N ALA A 405 -9.94 19.96 -3.94
CA ALA A 405 -10.80 20.67 -2.99
C ALA A 405 -11.70 21.72 -3.67
N GLY A 406 -11.17 22.43 -4.66
CA GLY A 406 -11.91 23.43 -5.48
C GLY A 406 -13.10 22.84 -6.24
N THR A 407 -13.15 21.54 -6.48
CA THR A 407 -14.34 20.85 -7.04
C THR A 407 -15.40 20.53 -5.98
N GLY A 408 -15.19 20.84 -4.72
CA GLY A 408 -15.96 20.34 -3.57
C GLY A 408 -15.57 18.89 -3.19
N GLY A 409 -14.45 18.41 -3.68
CA GLY A 409 -13.98 17.03 -3.57
C GLY A 409 -13.39 16.64 -2.23
N VAL A 410 -12.79 15.44 -2.17
CA VAL A 410 -12.13 14.88 -0.98
C VAL A 410 -10.84 14.18 -1.34
N ILE A 411 -9.84 14.26 -0.45
CA ILE A 411 -8.53 13.64 -0.58
C ILE A 411 -8.36 12.65 0.57
N GLY A 412 -8.13 11.38 0.23
CA GLY A 412 -7.82 10.33 1.20
C GLY A 412 -6.35 10.37 1.61
N VAL A 413 -6.07 10.41 2.89
CA VAL A 413 -4.72 10.26 3.43
C VAL A 413 -4.42 8.79 3.61
N TRP A 414 -3.29 8.33 3.07
CA TRP A 414 -2.86 6.93 3.11
C TRP A 414 -1.73 6.73 4.13
N PRO A 415 -1.53 5.51 4.68
CA PRO A 415 -0.67 5.24 5.84
C PRO A 415 0.67 4.52 5.56
N PRO A 416 1.44 4.74 4.48
CA PRO A 416 2.67 3.98 4.28
C PRO A 416 3.75 4.34 5.32
N SER A 417 4.44 3.34 5.86
CA SER A 417 5.52 3.51 6.84
C SER A 417 6.75 4.26 6.30
N SER A 418 6.87 4.34 4.98
CA SER A 418 7.90 5.17 4.32
C SER A 418 7.64 6.67 4.44
N ILE A 419 6.43 7.09 4.85
CA ILE A 419 6.03 8.49 5.03
C ILE A 419 5.73 8.78 6.51
N PHE A 420 5.14 7.84 7.21
CA PHE A 420 4.72 7.98 8.60
C PHE A 420 5.39 6.92 9.48
N SER A 421 6.05 7.34 10.56
CA SER A 421 6.75 6.42 11.46
C SER A 421 5.79 5.54 12.29
N ASP A 422 4.60 6.06 12.56
CA ASP A 422 3.60 5.46 13.45
C ASP A 422 2.22 6.08 13.22
N LEU A 423 1.23 5.63 13.97
CA LEU A 423 -0.16 6.11 13.88
C LEU A 423 -0.29 7.61 14.24
N ASN A 424 0.53 8.14 15.16
CA ASN A 424 0.49 9.57 15.51
C ASN A 424 1.00 10.43 14.34
N ALA A 425 2.10 10.02 13.71
CA ALA A 425 2.60 10.69 12.50
C ALA A 425 1.57 10.64 11.35
N PHE A 426 0.79 9.55 11.26
CA PHE A 426 -0.31 9.45 10.30
C PHE A 426 -1.44 10.43 10.62
N VAL A 427 -1.82 10.58 11.89
CA VAL A 427 -2.78 11.60 12.35
C VAL A 427 -2.30 13.01 11.99
N GLU A 428 -1.02 13.32 12.20
CA GLU A 428 -0.44 14.58 11.72
C GLU A 428 -0.54 14.73 10.19
N GLY A 429 -0.55 13.63 9.45
CA GLY A 429 -0.79 13.62 7.99
C GLY A 429 -2.18 14.17 7.64
N PHE A 430 -3.21 13.82 8.41
CA PHE A 430 -4.55 14.41 8.27
C PHE A 430 -4.54 15.90 8.57
N ALA A 431 -3.89 16.31 9.66
CA ALA A 431 -3.77 17.73 10.01
C ALA A 431 -3.06 18.53 8.92
N ARG A 432 -1.92 18.07 8.42
CA ARG A 432 -1.20 18.72 7.31
C ARG A 432 -2.03 18.82 6.04
N MET A 433 -2.85 17.80 5.72
CA MET A 433 -3.74 17.87 4.57
C MET A 433 -4.86 18.89 4.82
N ALA A 434 -5.45 18.89 6.02
CA ALA A 434 -6.50 19.85 6.42
C ALA A 434 -6.00 21.31 6.42
N ASP A 435 -4.75 21.56 6.82
CA ASP A 435 -4.12 22.88 6.73
C ASP A 435 -4.02 23.40 5.29
N VAL A 436 -3.91 22.50 4.31
CA VAL A 436 -3.80 22.87 2.89
C VAL A 436 -5.15 23.08 2.23
N VAL A 437 -6.13 22.24 2.51
CA VAL A 437 -7.41 22.19 1.78
C VAL A 437 -8.65 22.46 2.62
N GLY A 438 -8.52 22.54 3.94
CA GLY A 438 -9.65 22.62 4.88
C GLY A 438 -10.17 21.24 5.28
N ILE A 439 -10.76 21.18 6.47
CA ILE A 439 -11.23 19.94 7.11
C ILE A 439 -12.30 19.20 6.28
N ASP A 440 -13.09 19.91 5.51
CA ASP A 440 -14.19 19.36 4.70
C ASP A 440 -13.72 18.59 3.44
N HIS A 441 -12.43 18.60 3.18
CA HIS A 441 -11.84 18.01 1.96
C HIS A 441 -10.87 16.87 2.25
N VAL A 442 -10.84 16.34 3.47
CA VAL A 442 -9.90 15.28 3.87
C VAL A 442 -10.66 14.04 4.34
N GLY A 443 -10.13 12.86 4.04
CA GLY A 443 -10.69 11.57 4.45
C GLY A 443 -9.64 10.48 4.64
N LEU A 444 -10.07 9.29 5.05
CA LEU A 444 -9.24 8.10 5.15
C LEU A 444 -9.23 7.38 3.81
N GLY A 445 -8.03 7.14 3.25
CA GLY A 445 -7.83 6.30 2.08
C GLY A 445 -6.69 5.34 2.34
N SER A 446 -6.97 4.20 2.98
CA SER A 446 -5.93 3.37 3.58
C SER A 446 -5.07 2.62 2.57
N ASP A 447 -5.58 2.40 1.38
CA ASP A 447 -4.97 1.50 0.40
C ASP A 447 -4.66 0.12 1.04
N MET A 448 -5.60 -0.38 1.85
CA MET A 448 -5.45 -1.62 2.62
C MET A 448 -5.11 -2.79 1.70
N LEU A 449 -3.99 -3.47 1.95
CA LEU A 449 -3.43 -4.56 1.13
C LEU A 449 -3.00 -4.16 -0.29
N GLY A 450 -2.93 -2.86 -0.62
CA GLY A 450 -2.38 -2.34 -1.89
C GLY A 450 -0.99 -1.75 -1.76
N LEU A 451 -0.57 -1.37 -0.54
CA LEU A 451 0.75 -0.79 -0.29
C LEU A 451 1.88 -1.78 -0.58
N THR A 452 2.96 -1.31 -1.20
CA THR A 452 4.20 -2.06 -1.43
C THR A 452 5.19 -1.98 -0.28
N VAL A 453 4.83 -1.28 0.79
CA VAL A 453 5.57 -1.10 2.05
C VAL A 453 4.64 -1.35 3.22
N PRO A 454 5.14 -1.60 4.44
CA PRO A 454 4.30 -1.72 5.62
C PRO A 454 3.40 -0.49 5.81
N SER A 455 2.24 -0.71 6.41
CA SER A 455 1.28 0.32 6.78
C SER A 455 1.36 0.61 8.28
N VAL A 456 1.15 1.86 8.69
CA VAL A 456 0.96 2.22 10.11
C VAL A 456 -0.51 2.11 10.55
N PHE A 457 -1.40 1.78 9.59
CA PHE A 457 -2.80 1.43 9.82
C PHE A 457 -3.12 0.21 8.94
N ASP A 458 -2.92 -0.99 9.46
CA ASP A 458 -2.95 -2.24 8.70
C ASP A 458 -4.17 -3.13 9.00
N SER A 459 -5.06 -2.67 9.87
CA SER A 459 -6.28 -3.38 10.23
C SER A 459 -7.43 -2.42 10.53
N TYR A 460 -8.62 -2.73 10.03
CA TYR A 460 -9.83 -1.99 10.42
C TYR A 460 -10.18 -2.14 11.89
N ARG A 461 -9.65 -3.15 12.60
CA ARG A 461 -9.74 -3.27 14.07
C ARG A 461 -9.13 -2.07 14.80
N ASP A 462 -8.17 -1.40 14.15
CA ASP A 462 -7.44 -0.27 14.71
C ASP A 462 -8.13 1.08 14.46
N LEU A 463 -9.30 1.09 13.80
CA LEU A 463 -10.05 2.33 13.57
C LEU A 463 -10.36 3.12 14.86
N PRO A 464 -10.70 2.48 16.00
CA PRO A 464 -10.83 3.20 17.26
C PRO A 464 -9.53 3.85 17.76
N LEU A 465 -8.37 3.25 17.44
CA LEU A 465 -7.07 3.86 17.79
C LEU A 465 -6.79 5.08 16.91
N LEU A 466 -7.11 5.03 15.62
CA LEU A 466 -7.04 6.19 14.73
C LEU A 466 -7.99 7.30 15.23
N ALA A 467 -9.22 6.97 15.57
CA ALA A 467 -10.19 7.92 16.12
C ALA A 467 -9.69 8.56 17.43
N HIS A 468 -9.10 7.77 18.32
CA HIS A 468 -8.46 8.25 19.54
C HIS A 468 -7.32 9.24 19.22
N GLY A 469 -6.45 8.89 18.26
CA GLY A 469 -5.36 9.76 17.82
C GLY A 469 -5.85 11.09 17.26
N LEU A 470 -6.92 11.09 16.45
CA LEU A 470 -7.53 12.33 15.93
C LEU A 470 -8.06 13.22 17.06
N LEU A 471 -8.81 12.66 18.02
CA LEU A 471 -9.31 13.41 19.17
C LEU A 471 -8.17 13.93 20.07
N ALA A 472 -7.15 13.10 20.32
CA ALA A 472 -5.97 13.49 21.11
C ALA A 472 -5.12 14.57 20.43
N HIS A 473 -5.10 14.59 19.09
CA HIS A 473 -4.43 15.65 18.30
C HIS A 473 -5.17 17.00 18.40
N GLY A 474 -6.44 16.99 18.79
CA GLY A 474 -7.23 18.21 19.00
C GLY A 474 -8.35 18.41 17.97
N PHE A 475 -8.61 17.46 17.08
CA PHE A 475 -9.82 17.53 16.25
C PHE A 475 -11.07 17.41 17.10
N ALA A 476 -12.05 18.27 16.85
CA ALA A 476 -13.38 18.12 17.46
C ALA A 476 -14.05 16.81 17.00
N PRO A 477 -14.96 16.21 17.79
CA PRO A 477 -15.64 14.97 17.38
C PRO A 477 -16.33 15.06 16.00
N GLU A 478 -16.92 16.19 15.67
CA GLU A 478 -17.54 16.44 14.37
C GLU A 478 -16.51 16.48 13.24
N GLU A 479 -15.34 17.06 13.48
CA GLU A 479 -14.24 17.12 12.53
C GLU A 479 -13.65 15.72 12.31
N ALA A 480 -13.40 14.98 13.39
CA ALA A 480 -12.94 13.59 13.29
C ALA A 480 -13.96 12.71 12.54
N GLY A 481 -15.26 12.92 12.77
CA GLY A 481 -16.33 12.24 12.01
C GLY A 481 -16.30 12.55 10.51
N LYS A 482 -15.98 13.81 10.14
CA LYS A 482 -15.78 14.19 8.72
C LYS A 482 -14.60 13.45 8.11
N LEU A 483 -13.46 13.40 8.81
CA LEU A 483 -12.24 12.71 8.37
C LEU A 483 -12.46 11.20 8.23
N LEU A 484 -13.20 10.58 9.15
CA LEU A 484 -13.44 9.13 9.17
C LEU A 484 -14.47 8.67 8.12
N GLY A 485 -15.20 9.59 7.46
CA GLY A 485 -16.12 9.16 6.39
C GLY A 485 -17.13 10.22 5.95
N GLY A 486 -17.46 11.21 6.80
CA GLY A 486 -18.49 12.21 6.50
C GLY A 486 -18.21 13.00 5.22
N ASN A 487 -16.95 13.35 4.95
CA ASN A 487 -16.57 14.09 3.75
C ASN A 487 -16.75 13.27 2.47
N TYR A 488 -16.37 12.00 2.47
CA TYR A 488 -16.63 11.12 1.32
C TYR A 488 -18.13 10.89 1.13
N ALA A 489 -18.88 10.70 2.20
CA ALA A 489 -20.33 10.53 2.13
C ALA A 489 -21.02 11.73 1.46
N ARG A 490 -20.56 12.95 1.73
CA ARG A 490 -21.01 14.19 1.07
C ARG A 490 -20.72 14.14 -0.44
N VAL A 491 -19.50 13.78 -0.83
CA VAL A 491 -19.10 13.66 -2.24
C VAL A 491 -19.91 12.57 -2.95
N PHE A 492 -20.07 11.41 -2.33
CA PHE A 492 -20.86 10.32 -2.87
C PHE A 492 -22.33 10.74 -3.09
N ALA A 493 -22.96 11.38 -2.10
CA ALA A 493 -24.34 11.83 -2.20
C ALA A 493 -24.53 12.95 -3.23
N ALA A 494 -23.53 13.79 -3.46
CA ALA A 494 -23.57 14.81 -4.53
C ALA A 494 -23.42 14.21 -5.94
N THR A 495 -22.90 12.99 -6.05
CA THR A 495 -22.59 12.32 -7.31
C THR A 495 -23.58 11.21 -7.64
N VAL A 496 -23.82 10.31 -6.68
CA VAL A 496 -24.63 9.09 -6.85
C VAL A 496 -26.05 9.36 -6.35
N THR A 497 -26.99 9.44 -7.25
CA THR A 497 -28.40 9.73 -6.97
C THR A 497 -29.23 8.47 -6.73
#